data_b0b2e342faf6d8d4d0d90b39edf7b9cb
#
_entry.id   b0b2e342faf6d8d4d0d90b39edf7b9cb
#
_cell.length_a   1.000
_cell.length_b   1.000
_cell.length_c   1.000
_cell.angle_alpha   90.00
_cell.angle_beta   90.00
_cell.angle_gamma   90.00
#
_symmetry.space_group_name_H-M   'P 1'
#
loop_
_entity.id
_entity.type
_entity.pdbx_description
1 polymer ?
#
loop_
_entity_poly.entity_id
_entity_poly.type
_entity_poly.pdbx_seq_one_letter_code
_entity_poly.pdbx_strand_id
1 'polypeptide(L)'
;VIDMTFVADGRVRRPDAFSGLVIPPRSLLPIDITGAVTLADVLSTSIKARNGRVVAERLMMFGDEFSPNGLNIETGTPSLAPIWVFPGGIDGSALSAIQIYNPSEIEEANVDIEIYSDFAYSSFIEPVSLTVSPASTETVVLGGEDPITVSRAAFALTSRIPLGAPHWLVVRSINGLPVA
;
A
#
# COMPACT_ATOMS: atom_id res chain seq x y z
N VAL A 1 -11.59 -19.01 11.92
CA VAL A 1 -11.76 -17.79 12.72
C VAL A 1 -10.62 -16.85 12.39
N ILE A 2 -10.93 -15.58 12.16
CA ILE A 2 -9.96 -14.53 11.86
C ILE A 2 -10.08 -13.36 12.83
N ASP A 3 -8.98 -12.63 12.97
CA ASP A 3 -8.92 -11.31 13.61
C ASP A 3 -8.38 -10.30 12.61
N MET A 4 -8.92 -9.10 12.62
CA MET A 4 -8.45 -8.01 11.78
C MET A 4 -7.86 -6.90 12.66
N THR A 5 -6.72 -6.39 12.23
CA THR A 5 -6.06 -5.23 12.82
C THR A 5 -5.92 -4.18 11.74
N PHE A 6 -6.22 -2.95 12.07
CA PHE A 6 -6.13 -1.82 11.18
C PHE A 6 -5.03 -0.88 11.64
N VAL A 7 -4.29 -0.33 10.68
CA VAL A 7 -3.33 0.75 10.93
C VAL A 7 -3.76 1.93 10.09
N ALA A 8 -4.02 3.02 10.77
CA ALA A 8 -4.49 4.26 10.18
C ALA A 8 -3.87 5.44 10.95
N ASP A 9 -3.31 6.40 10.24
CA ASP A 9 -2.70 7.61 10.81
C ASP A 9 -1.67 7.30 11.92
N GLY A 10 -0.81 6.29 11.71
CA GLY A 10 0.20 5.86 12.67
C GLY A 10 -0.36 5.20 13.95
N ARG A 11 -1.62 4.74 13.91
CA ARG A 11 -2.28 4.12 15.07
C ARG A 11 -2.80 2.73 14.74
N VAL A 12 -2.46 1.80 15.61
CA VAL A 12 -3.01 0.44 15.55
C VAL A 12 -4.39 0.42 16.20
N ARG A 13 -5.36 -0.10 15.49
CA ARG A 13 -6.75 -0.26 15.96
C ARG A 13 -7.18 -1.71 15.84
N ARG A 14 -7.77 -2.24 16.90
CA ARG A 14 -8.28 -3.62 16.99
C ARG A 14 -9.73 -3.59 17.51
N PRO A 15 -10.70 -3.16 16.68
CA PRO A 15 -12.07 -3.06 17.14
C PRO A 15 -12.66 -4.44 17.41
N ASP A 16 -13.41 -4.61 18.48
CA ASP A 16 -14.00 -5.89 18.90
C ASP A 16 -14.89 -6.51 17.82
N ALA A 17 -15.57 -5.69 17.03
CA ALA A 17 -16.41 -6.14 15.93
C ALA A 17 -15.67 -6.94 14.84
N PHE A 18 -14.34 -6.81 14.77
CA PHE A 18 -13.47 -7.49 13.80
C PHE A 18 -12.59 -8.57 14.43
N SER A 19 -12.90 -8.96 15.65
CA SER A 19 -12.21 -10.04 16.36
C SER A 19 -13.07 -11.28 16.41
N GLY A 20 -12.49 -12.44 16.15
CA GLY A 20 -13.18 -13.72 16.24
C GLY A 20 -14.21 -13.96 15.14
N LEU A 21 -14.07 -13.34 13.98
CA LEU A 21 -14.98 -13.55 12.85
C LEU A 21 -14.89 -14.99 12.33
N VAL A 22 -16.05 -15.63 12.25
CA VAL A 22 -16.13 -17.03 11.79
C VAL A 22 -16.37 -17.07 10.29
N ILE A 23 -15.47 -17.71 9.57
CA ILE A 23 -15.60 -18.01 8.14
C ILE A 23 -15.78 -19.51 8.00
N PRO A 24 -16.96 -20.01 7.57
CA PRO A 24 -17.15 -21.42 7.30
C PRO A 24 -16.25 -21.93 6.18
N PRO A 25 -15.94 -23.22 6.13
CA PRO A 25 -15.18 -23.81 5.03
C PRO A 25 -15.84 -23.53 3.65
N ARG A 26 -15.04 -23.18 2.65
CA ARG A 26 -15.48 -22.92 1.28
C ARG A 26 -16.54 -21.82 1.17
N SER A 27 -16.48 -20.84 2.05
CA SER A 27 -17.39 -19.68 2.04
C SER A 27 -16.62 -18.38 1.81
N LEU A 28 -17.34 -17.37 1.36
CA LEU A 28 -16.90 -15.98 1.28
C LEU A 28 -17.57 -15.19 2.39
N LEU A 29 -16.83 -14.34 3.08
CA LEU A 29 -17.36 -13.38 4.04
C LEU A 29 -17.02 -11.97 3.58
N PRO A 30 -17.96 -11.24 2.99
CA PRO A 30 -17.75 -9.82 2.72
C PRO A 30 -17.77 -9.04 4.03
N ILE A 31 -16.82 -8.14 4.22
CA ILE A 31 -16.67 -7.32 5.40
C ILE A 31 -16.59 -5.87 4.96
N ASP A 32 -17.56 -5.06 5.33
CA ASP A 32 -17.49 -3.62 5.13
C ASP A 32 -16.71 -2.99 6.28
N ILE A 33 -15.59 -2.36 5.93
CA ILE A 33 -14.70 -1.67 6.87
C ILE A 33 -14.89 -0.15 6.86
N THR A 34 -15.69 0.38 5.94
CA THR A 34 -15.82 1.82 5.69
C THR A 34 -16.31 2.56 6.95
N GLY A 35 -17.26 1.99 7.67
CA GLY A 35 -17.81 2.60 8.88
C GLY A 35 -16.98 2.41 10.15
N ALA A 36 -16.04 1.44 10.13
CA ALA A 36 -15.27 1.06 11.32
C ALA A 36 -13.93 1.81 11.45
N VAL A 37 -13.41 2.29 10.32
CA VAL A 37 -12.11 2.97 10.23
C VAL A 37 -12.32 4.31 9.52
N THR A 38 -13.29 5.07 10.00
CA THR A 38 -13.66 6.37 9.45
C THR A 38 -12.51 7.35 9.48
N LEU A 39 -12.32 8.08 8.38
CA LEU A 39 -11.45 9.27 8.23
C LEU A 39 -9.94 9.02 8.08
N ALA A 40 -9.49 7.82 7.81
CA ALA A 40 -8.08 7.62 7.45
C ALA A 40 -7.89 7.74 5.93
N ASP A 41 -7.00 8.61 5.50
CA ASP A 41 -6.62 8.74 4.09
C ASP A 41 -5.84 7.52 3.60
N VAL A 42 -5.14 6.86 4.51
CA VAL A 42 -4.35 5.64 4.25
C VAL A 42 -4.69 4.59 5.30
N LEU A 43 -5.04 3.40 4.84
CA LEU A 43 -5.43 2.29 5.69
C LEU A 43 -4.69 1.01 5.30
N SER A 44 -3.91 0.46 6.22
CA SER A 44 -3.38 -0.89 6.12
C SER A 44 -4.18 -1.85 6.98
N THR A 45 -4.40 -3.06 6.48
CA THR A 45 -5.17 -4.08 7.17
C THR A 45 -4.36 -5.36 7.29
N SER A 46 -4.22 -5.85 8.51
CA SER A 46 -3.63 -7.16 8.80
C SER A 46 -4.72 -8.15 9.22
N ILE A 47 -4.73 -9.32 8.61
CA ILE A 47 -5.69 -10.38 8.87
C ILE A 47 -4.95 -11.60 9.40
N LYS A 48 -5.26 -11.99 10.63
CA LYS A 48 -4.67 -13.16 11.28
C LYS A 48 -5.69 -14.28 11.37
N ALA A 49 -5.43 -15.40 10.71
CA ALA A 49 -6.21 -16.61 10.90
C ALA A 49 -5.78 -17.34 12.18
N ARG A 50 -6.71 -17.58 13.13
CA ARG A 50 -6.44 -18.37 14.33
C ARG A 50 -6.31 -19.87 13.99
N ASN A 51 -7.04 -20.30 12.96
CA ASN A 51 -7.05 -21.68 12.47
C ASN A 51 -7.38 -21.70 10.98
N GLY A 52 -6.82 -22.66 10.27
CA GLY A 52 -7.01 -22.80 8.82
C GLY A 52 -6.24 -21.77 8.00
N ARG A 53 -6.64 -21.63 6.75
CA ARG A 53 -6.07 -20.68 5.78
C ARG A 53 -7.18 -19.86 5.19
N VAL A 54 -6.90 -18.59 4.95
CA VAL A 54 -7.80 -17.64 4.28
C VAL A 54 -7.05 -16.96 3.15
N VAL A 55 -7.79 -16.56 2.12
CA VAL A 55 -7.35 -15.60 1.12
C VAL A 55 -8.15 -14.33 1.39
N ALA A 56 -7.49 -13.21 1.40
CA ALA A 56 -8.11 -11.91 1.58
C ALA A 56 -7.91 -11.07 0.33
N GLU A 57 -8.98 -10.42 -0.08
CA GLU A 57 -8.96 -9.43 -1.15
C GLU A 57 -9.57 -8.14 -0.63
N ARG A 58 -9.00 -7.02 -1.02
CA ARG A 58 -9.53 -5.69 -0.74
C ARG A 58 -10.13 -5.11 -2.00
N LEU A 59 -11.38 -4.74 -1.91
CA LEU A 59 -12.07 -3.97 -2.94
C LEU A 59 -12.13 -2.51 -2.50
N MET A 60 -11.57 -1.62 -3.30
CA MET A 60 -11.68 -0.18 -3.13
C MET A 60 -12.51 0.41 -4.26
N MET A 61 -13.52 1.17 -3.90
CA MET A 61 -14.33 1.94 -4.83
C MET A 61 -14.03 3.42 -4.62
N PHE A 62 -13.64 4.09 -5.69
CA PHE A 62 -13.39 5.52 -5.71
C PHE A 62 -14.54 6.22 -6.40
N GLY A 63 -15.08 7.22 -5.79
CA GLY A 63 -16.13 8.01 -6.40
C GLY A 63 -16.44 9.20 -5.51
N ASP A 64 -15.94 10.35 -5.90
CA ASP A 64 -16.39 11.63 -5.42
C ASP A 64 -16.66 12.56 -6.60
N GLU A 65 -17.10 13.75 -6.27
CA GLU A 65 -17.49 14.78 -7.24
C GLU A 65 -16.30 15.24 -8.13
N PHE A 66 -15.06 14.93 -7.74
CA PHE A 66 -13.82 15.41 -8.37
C PHE A 66 -12.93 14.30 -8.91
N SER A 67 -13.24 13.05 -8.59
CA SER A 67 -12.43 11.89 -8.99
C SER A 67 -13.23 10.98 -9.91
N PRO A 68 -12.66 10.50 -11.02
CA PRO A 68 -13.36 9.53 -11.85
C PRO A 68 -13.69 8.30 -11.02
N ASN A 69 -14.90 7.77 -11.18
CA ASN A 69 -15.31 6.53 -10.56
C ASN A 69 -14.33 5.41 -10.94
N GLY A 70 -13.68 4.83 -9.96
CA GLY A 70 -12.69 3.79 -10.13
C GLY A 70 -12.94 2.62 -9.21
N LEU A 71 -12.40 1.48 -9.59
CA LEU A 71 -12.41 0.24 -8.83
C LEU A 71 -10.99 -0.31 -8.79
N ASN A 72 -10.51 -0.65 -7.61
CA ASN A 72 -9.27 -1.39 -7.44
C ASN A 72 -9.52 -2.65 -6.60
N ILE A 73 -8.96 -3.77 -7.03
CA ILE A 73 -8.99 -5.05 -6.31
C ILE A 73 -7.56 -5.48 -6.06
N GLU A 74 -7.24 -5.73 -4.81
CA GLU A 74 -5.92 -6.17 -4.39
C GLU A 74 -6.02 -7.45 -3.56
N THR A 75 -5.17 -8.41 -3.87
CA THR A 75 -5.02 -9.60 -3.05
C THR A 75 -3.99 -9.34 -1.95
N GLY A 76 -4.35 -9.69 -0.72
CA GLY A 76 -3.45 -9.54 0.43
C GLY A 76 -2.23 -10.46 0.31
N THR A 77 -1.06 -9.96 0.75
CA THR A 77 0.16 -10.76 0.81
C THR A 77 0.17 -11.68 2.03
N PRO A 78 0.56 -12.95 1.87
CA PRO A 78 0.63 -13.89 2.99
C PRO A 78 1.87 -13.71 3.88
N SER A 79 2.85 -12.94 3.43
CA SER A 79 4.12 -12.75 4.12
C SER A 79 4.68 -11.36 3.91
N LEU A 80 5.38 -10.89 4.90
CA LEU A 80 6.22 -9.70 4.81
C LEU A 80 7.53 -10.06 4.13
N ALA A 81 8.13 -9.08 3.45
CA ALA A 81 9.42 -9.27 2.80
C ALA A 81 10.31 -8.01 2.93
N PRO A 82 11.64 -8.17 2.94
CA PRO A 82 12.56 -7.04 2.90
C PRO A 82 12.72 -6.46 1.49
N ILE A 83 12.24 -7.16 0.47
CA ILE A 83 12.34 -6.73 -0.94
C ILE A 83 11.02 -7.03 -1.64
N TRP A 84 10.49 -6.02 -2.32
CA TRP A 84 9.33 -6.11 -3.19
C TRP A 84 9.68 -5.62 -4.59
N VAL A 85 9.14 -6.32 -5.59
CA VAL A 85 9.30 -5.94 -7.00
C VAL A 85 7.93 -5.68 -7.58
N PHE A 86 7.75 -4.50 -8.15
CA PHE A 86 6.54 -4.09 -8.86
C PHE A 86 6.84 -4.04 -10.36
N PRO A 87 6.51 -5.12 -11.08
CA PRO A 87 6.79 -5.21 -12.51
C PRO A 87 5.77 -4.41 -13.31
N GLY A 88 6.23 -3.44 -14.04
CA GLY A 88 5.42 -2.75 -15.03
C GLY A 88 4.49 -1.70 -14.47
N GLY A 89 4.81 -0.49 -14.78
CA GLY A 89 3.95 0.68 -14.72
C GLY A 89 4.14 1.49 -15.99
N ILE A 90 3.14 2.26 -16.34
CA ILE A 90 3.25 3.29 -17.38
C ILE A 90 2.73 4.56 -16.72
N ASP A 91 3.59 5.57 -16.65
CA ASP A 91 3.13 6.87 -16.20
C ASP A 91 2.16 7.46 -17.23
N GLY A 92 1.00 7.86 -16.77
CA GLY A 92 -0.07 8.38 -17.61
C GLY A 92 -0.94 9.37 -16.82
N SER A 93 -2.14 9.60 -17.32
CA SER A 93 -3.12 10.46 -16.63
C SER A 93 -3.76 9.80 -15.38
N ALA A 94 -3.54 8.50 -15.18
CA ALA A 94 -4.08 7.79 -14.03
C ALA A 94 -3.15 7.97 -12.80
N LEU A 95 -3.75 8.17 -11.63
CA LEU A 95 -3.02 8.18 -10.38
C LEU A 95 -2.39 6.81 -10.13
N SER A 96 -1.08 6.79 -9.94
CA SER A 96 -0.30 5.61 -9.60
C SER A 96 0.42 5.86 -8.28
N ALA A 97 0.23 5.00 -7.30
CA ALA A 97 0.90 5.11 -6.02
C ALA A 97 1.21 3.73 -5.44
N ILE A 98 2.26 3.67 -4.64
CA ILE A 98 2.55 2.51 -3.79
C ILE A 98 2.38 2.91 -2.32
N GLN A 99 1.91 1.98 -1.53
CA GLN A 99 1.81 2.13 -0.08
C GLN A 99 2.78 1.14 0.57
N ILE A 100 3.62 1.63 1.46
CA ILE A 100 4.61 0.83 2.17
C ILE A 100 4.21 0.79 3.63
N TYR A 101 3.87 -0.38 4.12
CA TYR A 101 3.44 -0.61 5.48
C TYR A 101 4.57 -1.22 6.32
N ASN A 102 4.88 -0.57 7.44
CA ASN A 102 5.76 -1.11 8.48
C ASN A 102 4.91 -1.72 9.61
N PRO A 103 4.87 -3.05 9.73
CA PRO A 103 4.09 -3.74 10.77
C PRO A 103 4.75 -3.75 12.15
N SER A 104 6.02 -3.38 12.27
CA SER A 104 6.68 -3.26 13.56
C SER A 104 6.01 -2.19 14.41
N GLU A 105 5.71 -2.49 15.65
CA GLU A 105 5.13 -1.51 16.58
C GLU A 105 6.22 -0.68 17.31
N ILE A 106 7.51 -1.00 17.11
CA ILE A 106 8.61 -0.40 17.88
C ILE A 106 9.79 0.08 17.03
N GLU A 107 9.99 -0.44 15.82
CA GLU A 107 11.16 -0.15 14.99
C GLU A 107 10.76 0.56 13.70
N GLU A 108 11.54 1.54 13.30
CA GLU A 108 11.40 2.22 12.02
C GLU A 108 11.95 1.35 10.88
N ALA A 109 11.27 1.31 9.75
CA ALA A 109 11.77 0.69 8.54
C ALA A 109 12.42 1.74 7.64
N ASN A 110 13.70 1.56 7.33
CA ASN A 110 14.39 2.37 6.35
C ASN A 110 14.30 1.70 4.98
N VAL A 111 13.75 2.40 4.01
CA VAL A 111 13.38 1.83 2.71
C VAL A 111 13.98 2.64 1.59
N ASP A 112 14.61 1.96 0.64
CA ASP A 112 15.03 2.52 -0.64
C ASP A 112 14.07 2.06 -1.74
N ILE A 113 13.69 2.99 -2.61
CA ILE A 113 12.89 2.75 -3.81
C ILE A 113 13.79 2.98 -5.02
N GLU A 114 14.12 1.89 -5.69
CA GLU A 114 14.89 1.89 -6.92
C GLU A 114 13.92 1.93 -8.10
N ILE A 115 14.15 2.85 -9.04
CA ILE A 115 13.31 3.07 -10.21
C ILE A 115 14.08 2.67 -11.46
N TYR A 116 13.49 1.82 -12.26
CA TYR A 116 14.06 1.37 -13.53
C TYR A 116 13.12 1.73 -14.68
N SER A 117 13.65 2.23 -15.78
CA SER A 117 12.90 2.57 -16.97
C SER A 117 13.69 2.23 -18.23
N ASP A 118 13.00 1.73 -19.25
CA ASP A 118 13.59 1.43 -20.57
C ASP A 118 13.79 2.66 -21.47
N PHE A 119 13.55 3.86 -20.95
CA PHE A 119 13.71 5.06 -21.74
C PHE A 119 15.18 5.28 -22.10
N ALA A 120 15.49 5.41 -23.40
CA ALA A 120 16.86 5.42 -23.97
C ALA A 120 17.79 6.51 -23.40
N TYR A 121 17.27 7.41 -22.58
CA TYR A 121 18.02 8.50 -21.92
C TYR A 121 17.92 8.45 -20.41
N SER A 122 17.32 7.43 -19.83
CA SER A 122 17.27 7.27 -18.37
C SER A 122 18.60 6.69 -17.87
N SER A 123 19.65 7.47 -17.99
CA SER A 123 20.78 7.32 -17.13
C SER A 123 20.28 7.42 -15.69
N PHE A 124 20.32 6.30 -14.94
CA PHE A 124 20.23 6.22 -13.51
C PHE A 124 19.26 7.21 -12.85
N ILE A 125 18.04 6.74 -12.57
CA ILE A 125 17.14 7.48 -11.70
C ILE A 125 17.62 7.23 -10.26
N GLU A 126 18.03 8.30 -9.59
CA GLU A 126 18.52 8.20 -8.22
C GLU A 126 17.47 7.56 -7.31
N PRO A 127 17.82 6.52 -6.52
CA PRO A 127 16.91 5.91 -5.57
C PRO A 127 16.34 6.94 -4.59
N VAL A 128 15.15 6.65 -4.10
CA VAL A 128 14.49 7.45 -3.07
C VAL A 128 14.53 6.70 -1.77
N SER A 129 15.15 7.30 -0.76
CA SER A 129 15.17 6.77 0.60
C SER A 129 14.09 7.43 1.44
N LEU A 130 13.36 6.63 2.19
CA LEU A 130 12.37 7.11 3.15
C LEU A 130 12.39 6.25 4.42
N THR A 131 11.89 6.82 5.50
CA THR A 131 11.72 6.11 6.77
C THR A 131 10.23 5.94 7.04
N VAL A 132 9.81 4.69 7.25
CA VAL A 132 8.44 4.35 7.64
C VAL A 132 8.41 4.14 9.13
N SER A 133 7.74 5.01 9.84
CA SER A 133 7.61 4.94 11.30
C SER A 133 6.97 3.63 11.77
N PRO A 134 7.13 3.25 13.04
CA PRO A 134 6.46 2.07 13.60
C PRO A 134 4.96 2.12 13.42
N ALA A 135 4.36 0.97 13.08
CA ALA A 135 2.92 0.80 12.90
C ALA A 135 2.32 1.89 11.98
N SER A 136 3.00 2.23 10.90
CA SER A 136 2.53 3.24 9.96
C SER A 136 2.65 2.80 8.50
N THR A 137 2.02 3.59 7.64
CA THR A 137 2.05 3.39 6.20
C THR A 137 2.44 4.70 5.54
N GLU A 138 3.40 4.62 4.63
CA GLU A 138 3.80 5.76 3.80
C GLU A 138 3.31 5.57 2.37
N THR A 139 2.86 6.65 1.76
CA THR A 139 2.39 6.67 0.38
C THR A 139 3.41 7.37 -0.50
N VAL A 140 3.81 6.70 -1.56
CA VAL A 140 4.69 7.26 -2.60
C VAL A 140 3.91 7.34 -3.90
N VAL A 141 3.69 8.54 -4.39
CA VAL A 141 3.01 8.80 -5.67
C VAL A 141 4.02 8.66 -6.80
N LEU A 142 3.70 7.82 -7.77
CA LEU A 142 4.54 7.52 -8.92
C LEU A 142 4.14 8.35 -10.14
N GLY A 143 2.85 8.58 -10.34
CA GLY A 143 2.30 9.32 -11.46
C GLY A 143 0.88 9.80 -11.17
N GLY A 144 0.36 10.67 -12.03
CA GLY A 144 -0.95 11.29 -11.91
C GLY A 144 -0.87 12.75 -11.47
N GLU A 145 -1.96 13.47 -11.69
CA GLU A 145 -2.03 14.93 -11.49
C GLU A 145 -2.96 15.33 -10.33
N ASP A 146 -3.45 14.37 -9.52
CA ASP A 146 -4.31 14.73 -8.39
C ASP A 146 -3.52 15.51 -7.32
N PRO A 147 -3.73 16.83 -7.20
CA PRO A 147 -2.94 17.66 -6.30
C PRO A 147 -3.17 17.34 -4.83
N ILE A 148 -4.31 16.76 -4.47
CA ILE A 148 -4.61 16.40 -3.07
C ILE A 148 -3.80 15.18 -2.67
N THR A 149 -3.79 14.14 -3.48
CA THR A 149 -3.04 12.92 -3.21
C THR A 149 -1.53 13.19 -3.24
N VAL A 150 -1.07 13.97 -4.22
CA VAL A 150 0.34 14.38 -4.29
C VAL A 150 0.77 15.20 -3.06
N SER A 151 -0.09 16.10 -2.56
CA SER A 151 0.22 16.92 -1.37
C SER A 151 0.24 16.12 -0.07
N ARG A 152 -0.43 14.97 -0.01
CA ARG A 152 -0.50 14.09 1.18
C ARG A 152 0.49 12.93 1.13
N ALA A 153 1.12 12.71 -0.03
CA ALA A 153 2.12 11.67 -0.16
C ALA A 153 3.38 12.03 0.63
N ALA A 154 4.01 11.03 1.23
CA ALA A 154 5.33 11.19 1.84
C ALA A 154 6.36 11.59 0.79
N PHE A 155 6.17 11.11 -0.42
CA PHE A 155 7.05 11.42 -1.54
C PHE A 155 6.31 11.33 -2.89
N ALA A 156 6.61 12.27 -3.80
CA ALA A 156 6.08 12.27 -5.16
C ALA A 156 7.24 12.11 -6.16
N LEU A 157 7.17 11.06 -6.98
CA LEU A 157 8.17 10.74 -8.01
C LEU A 157 7.78 11.25 -9.41
N THR A 158 6.66 11.93 -9.54
CA THR A 158 6.09 12.38 -10.81
C THR A 158 7.07 13.19 -11.67
N SER A 159 8.01 13.88 -11.04
CA SER A 159 9.06 14.62 -11.76
C SER A 159 10.28 13.78 -12.16
N ARG A 160 10.38 12.54 -11.68
CA ARG A 160 11.53 11.67 -11.92
C ARG A 160 11.27 10.61 -13.00
N ILE A 161 10.02 10.23 -13.18
CA ILE A 161 9.61 9.26 -14.20
C ILE A 161 9.07 10.04 -15.40
N PRO A 162 9.67 9.89 -16.59
CA PRO A 162 9.18 10.56 -17.78
C PRO A 162 7.74 10.12 -18.12
N LEU A 163 6.88 11.07 -18.47
CA LEU A 163 5.49 10.82 -18.83
C LEU A 163 5.39 9.77 -19.96
N GLY A 164 4.56 8.75 -19.76
CA GLY A 164 4.38 7.65 -20.70
C GLY A 164 5.53 6.63 -20.76
N ALA A 165 6.54 6.77 -19.90
CA ALA A 165 7.65 5.82 -19.87
C ALA A 165 7.29 4.54 -19.11
N PRO A 166 7.50 3.36 -19.71
CA PRO A 166 7.44 2.10 -18.99
C PRO A 166 8.48 2.09 -17.87
N HIS A 167 8.08 1.67 -16.68
CA HIS A 167 8.98 1.59 -15.54
C HIS A 167 8.61 0.42 -14.63
N TRP A 168 9.56 -0.01 -13.81
CA TRP A 168 9.36 -0.95 -12.72
C TRP A 168 10.10 -0.46 -11.49
N LEU A 169 9.68 -0.95 -10.34
CA LEU A 169 10.19 -0.51 -9.06
C LEU A 169 10.69 -1.70 -8.24
N VAL A 170 11.74 -1.45 -7.47
CA VAL A 170 12.19 -2.33 -6.41
C VAL A 170 12.15 -1.54 -5.11
N VAL A 171 11.38 -2.03 -4.15
CA VAL A 171 11.32 -1.48 -2.79
C VAL A 171 12.17 -2.38 -1.90
N ARG A 172 13.17 -1.83 -1.25
CA ARG A 172 14.12 -2.57 -0.42
C ARG A 172 14.22 -1.98 0.97
N SER A 173 13.95 -2.78 1.98
CA SER A 173 14.24 -2.42 3.35
C SER A 173 15.74 -2.59 3.62
N ILE A 174 16.44 -1.51 3.88
CA ILE A 174 17.90 -1.49 4.02
C ILE A 174 18.37 -1.86 5.44
N ASN A 175 17.52 -1.72 6.44
CA ASN A 175 17.80 -2.20 7.81
C ASN A 175 17.30 -3.64 8.04
N GLY A 176 16.81 -4.31 6.99
CA GLY A 176 16.39 -5.72 7.04
C GLY A 176 15.03 -5.96 7.71
N LEU A 177 14.33 -4.93 8.13
CA LEU A 177 12.99 -5.05 8.70
C LEU A 177 11.99 -5.38 7.56
N PRO A 178 11.23 -6.49 7.65
CA PRO A 178 10.30 -6.83 6.59
C PRO A 178 9.09 -5.88 6.58
N VAL A 179 8.70 -5.43 5.39
CA VAL A 179 7.57 -4.52 5.13
C VAL A 179 6.54 -5.18 4.20
N ALA A 180 5.37 -4.58 4.06
CA ALA A 180 4.32 -4.98 3.12
C ALA A 180 3.84 -3.79 2.28
#